data_64429092b9b0320feee52da97cfe0567
#
_entry.id   64429092b9b0320feee52da97cfe0567
#
_cell.length_a   1.000
_cell.length_b   1.000
_cell.length_c   1.000
_cell.angle_alpha   90.00
_cell.angle_beta   90.00
_cell.angle_gamma   90.00
#
_symmetry.space_group_name_H-M   'P 1'
#
loop_
_entity.id
_entity.type
_entity.pdbx_description
1 polymer ?
#
loop_
_entity_poly.entity_id
_entity_poly.type
_entity_poly.pdbx_seq_one_letter_code
_entity_poly.pdbx_strand_id
1 'polypeptide(L)'
;MDGGGKKHFILVHGLCHGAWCWYKVATLLRAAGHRVTALDLAASGAHPARLDEVRSFEEYSGPLLDAVAAAAPPGSGGERLVLVGHSHGGLSLALALERFPRKVAAAVFVAAALPCVGKHMGVTTEEFMRRTASGGLLMDCQTVAINSSNSNSNNGVAIVMGPRFMEEKYYQQSPAEDLTLAKLLVRPGNQFLEDPVMKDEALLTAGNYGSVRKVFVVAKADGSSTEEMQRWMVDMSPGTEVEEIAGADHAVMNSKPTELCDVLLRI
;
A
#
# COMPACT_ATOMS: atom_id res chain seq x y z
N MET A 1 -14.99 -28.84 4.86
CA MET A 1 -13.78 -28.03 5.15
C MET A 1 -12.97 -28.03 3.87
N ASP A 2 -13.23 -27.05 3.02
CA ASP A 2 -12.44 -26.88 1.79
C ASP A 2 -11.03 -26.49 2.20
N GLY A 3 -10.08 -27.39 1.98
CA GLY A 3 -8.66 -27.16 2.18
C GLY A 3 -8.18 -26.10 1.20
N GLY A 4 -8.29 -24.83 1.59
CA GLY A 4 -7.79 -23.72 0.82
C GLY A 4 -6.32 -23.94 0.50
N GLY A 5 -5.99 -24.18 -0.78
CA GLY A 5 -4.64 -24.47 -1.24
C GLY A 5 -3.65 -23.41 -0.75
N LYS A 6 -2.38 -23.78 -0.71
CA LYS A 6 -1.29 -22.89 -0.29
C LYS A 6 -1.30 -21.62 -1.13
N LYS A 7 -1.30 -20.45 -0.45
CA LYS A 7 -1.28 -19.12 -1.07
C LYS A 7 0.14 -18.52 -0.98
N HIS A 8 0.47 -17.65 -1.92
CA HIS A 8 1.63 -16.78 -1.81
C HIS A 8 1.16 -15.35 -1.60
N PHE A 9 1.39 -14.78 -0.43
CA PHE A 9 1.10 -13.38 -0.12
C PHE A 9 2.32 -12.51 -0.44
N ILE A 10 2.11 -11.46 -1.23
CA ILE A 10 3.08 -10.38 -1.40
C ILE A 10 2.56 -9.17 -0.66
N LEU A 11 3.30 -8.72 0.36
CA LEU A 11 2.93 -7.63 1.27
C LEU A 11 3.69 -6.36 0.88
N VAL A 12 2.96 -5.28 0.60
CA VAL A 12 3.47 -4.01 0.11
C VAL A 12 3.13 -2.91 1.10
N HIS A 13 4.16 -2.22 1.59
CA HIS A 13 4.05 -1.16 2.59
C HIS A 13 3.52 0.15 2.02
N GLY A 14 3.11 1.07 2.91
CA GLY A 14 2.71 2.43 2.61
C GLY A 14 3.90 3.40 2.48
N LEU A 15 3.57 4.69 2.24
CA LEU A 15 4.56 5.75 2.13
C LEU A 15 5.45 5.82 3.38
N CYS A 16 6.73 6.13 3.21
CA CYS A 16 7.74 6.26 4.25
C CYS A 16 8.11 4.97 5.01
N HIS A 17 7.37 3.88 4.81
CA HIS A 17 7.58 2.62 5.50
C HIS A 17 8.48 1.66 4.70
N GLY A 18 8.53 0.41 5.12
CA GLY A 18 9.26 -0.69 4.48
C GLY A 18 8.64 -2.03 4.83
N ALA A 19 9.20 -3.11 4.29
CA ALA A 19 8.79 -4.49 4.55
C ALA A 19 8.70 -4.82 6.05
N TRP A 20 9.50 -4.16 6.86
CA TRP A 20 9.57 -4.32 8.30
C TRP A 20 8.22 -4.12 9.00
N CYS A 21 7.34 -3.24 8.49
CA CYS A 21 6.05 -2.98 9.13
C CYS A 21 5.12 -4.21 9.14
N TRP A 22 5.37 -5.17 8.26
CA TRP A 22 4.57 -6.38 8.11
C TRP A 22 5.01 -7.55 9.00
N TYR A 23 5.99 -7.39 9.87
CA TYR A 23 6.64 -8.50 10.57
C TYR A 23 5.68 -9.40 11.35
N LYS A 24 4.65 -8.85 12.03
CA LYS A 24 3.64 -9.64 12.76
C LYS A 24 2.78 -10.46 11.79
N VAL A 25 2.20 -9.81 10.80
CA VAL A 25 1.34 -10.46 9.80
C VAL A 25 2.10 -11.50 9.00
N ALA A 26 3.34 -11.20 8.57
CA ALA A 26 4.18 -12.16 7.86
C ALA A 26 4.47 -13.40 8.70
N THR A 27 4.71 -13.24 10.01
CA THR A 27 4.93 -14.34 10.94
C THR A 27 3.68 -15.21 11.08
N LEU A 28 2.51 -14.60 11.27
CA LEU A 28 1.24 -15.30 11.42
C LEU A 28 0.85 -16.09 10.15
N LEU A 29 0.96 -15.46 8.97
CA LEU A 29 0.66 -16.11 7.70
C LEU A 29 1.61 -17.28 7.40
N ARG A 30 2.91 -17.14 7.74
CA ARG A 30 3.88 -18.25 7.62
C ARG A 30 3.55 -19.39 8.58
N ALA A 31 3.17 -19.07 9.81
CA ALA A 31 2.74 -20.08 10.79
C ALA A 31 1.47 -20.82 10.33
N ALA A 32 0.60 -20.15 9.57
CA ALA A 32 -0.56 -20.77 8.91
C ALA A 32 -0.21 -21.60 7.66
N GLY A 33 1.08 -21.75 7.31
CA GLY A 33 1.55 -22.60 6.20
C GLY A 33 1.62 -21.91 4.83
N HIS A 34 1.43 -20.61 4.76
CA HIS A 34 1.47 -19.86 3.52
C HIS A 34 2.87 -19.34 3.18
N ARG A 35 3.14 -19.11 1.90
CA ARG A 35 4.31 -18.39 1.45
C ARG A 35 4.09 -16.89 1.61
N VAL A 36 5.09 -16.18 2.15
CA VAL A 36 4.98 -14.73 2.38
C VAL A 36 6.25 -14.03 1.92
N THR A 37 6.09 -13.04 1.06
CA THR A 37 7.12 -12.10 0.64
C THR A 37 6.71 -10.70 1.06
N ALA A 38 7.41 -10.09 2.00
CA ALA A 38 7.28 -8.67 2.30
C ALA A 38 8.38 -7.92 1.54
N LEU A 39 8.00 -6.91 0.76
CA LEU A 39 8.91 -6.19 -0.14
C LEU A 39 9.22 -4.80 0.41
N ASP A 40 10.47 -4.38 0.24
CA ASP A 40 10.81 -2.96 0.24
C ASP A 40 10.67 -2.44 -1.19
N LEU A 41 9.81 -1.45 -1.40
CA LEU A 41 9.74 -0.72 -2.67
C LEU A 41 11.01 0.13 -2.83
N ALA A 42 11.30 0.60 -4.05
CA ALA A 42 12.54 1.31 -4.30
C ALA A 42 12.68 2.55 -3.37
N ALA A 43 13.88 2.81 -2.88
CA ALA A 43 14.22 3.86 -1.92
C ALA A 43 13.48 3.79 -0.56
N SER A 44 12.85 2.64 -0.22
CA SER A 44 12.11 2.44 1.02
C SER A 44 12.75 1.35 1.88
N GLY A 45 12.49 1.34 3.19
CA GLY A 45 12.99 0.32 4.10
C GLY A 45 14.50 0.11 3.98
N ALA A 46 14.93 -1.13 3.71
CA ALA A 46 16.32 -1.51 3.50
C ALA A 46 16.75 -1.49 2.02
N HIS A 47 15.88 -1.04 1.10
CA HIS A 47 16.25 -0.95 -0.31
C HIS A 47 17.45 -0.01 -0.51
N PRO A 48 18.49 -0.39 -1.29
CA PRO A 48 19.75 0.35 -1.36
C PRO A 48 19.64 1.68 -2.08
N ALA A 49 18.68 1.86 -2.99
CA ALA A 49 18.52 3.09 -3.72
C ALA A 49 18.20 4.27 -2.79
N ARG A 50 18.69 5.44 -3.17
CA ARG A 50 18.32 6.70 -2.56
C ARG A 50 17.08 7.27 -3.25
N LEU A 51 16.35 8.15 -2.56
CA LEU A 51 15.13 8.73 -3.07
C LEU A 51 15.33 9.57 -4.33
N ASP A 52 16.47 10.26 -4.43
CA ASP A 52 16.86 11.07 -5.58
C ASP A 52 17.33 10.25 -6.81
N GLU A 53 17.49 8.94 -6.64
CA GLU A 53 17.82 7.98 -7.71
C GLU A 53 16.57 7.37 -8.36
N VAL A 54 15.41 7.41 -7.68
CA VAL A 54 14.14 6.86 -8.16
C VAL A 54 13.34 7.93 -8.88
N ARG A 55 13.21 7.81 -10.21
CA ARG A 55 12.75 8.87 -11.10
C ARG A 55 11.25 8.80 -11.41
N SER A 56 10.64 7.62 -11.26
CA SER A 56 9.24 7.40 -11.62
C SER A 56 8.52 6.51 -10.61
N PHE A 57 7.19 6.59 -10.63
CA PHE A 57 6.35 5.69 -9.84
C PHE A 57 6.51 4.22 -10.27
N GLU A 58 6.81 4.00 -11.55
CA GLU A 58 7.10 2.66 -12.05
C GLU A 58 8.40 2.10 -11.48
N GLU A 59 9.49 2.88 -11.48
CA GLU A 59 10.75 2.51 -10.83
C GLU A 59 10.55 2.26 -9.31
N TYR A 60 9.76 3.11 -8.65
CA TYR A 60 9.41 2.94 -7.25
C TYR A 60 8.70 1.59 -7.00
N SER A 61 7.78 1.23 -7.88
CA SER A 61 7.00 -0.02 -7.81
C SER A 61 7.76 -1.24 -8.34
N GLY A 62 8.93 -1.05 -8.95
CA GLY A 62 9.75 -2.08 -9.62
C GLY A 62 9.90 -3.37 -8.83
N PRO A 63 10.30 -3.35 -7.54
CA PRO A 63 10.42 -4.58 -6.75
C PRO A 63 9.14 -5.41 -6.68
N LEU A 64 7.96 -4.77 -6.65
CA LEU A 64 6.68 -5.47 -6.72
C LEU A 64 6.43 -6.04 -8.12
N LEU A 65 6.63 -5.23 -9.16
CA LEU A 65 6.41 -5.65 -10.54
C LEU A 65 7.27 -6.85 -10.90
N ASP A 66 8.54 -6.84 -10.50
CA ASP A 66 9.48 -7.96 -10.72
C ASP A 66 9.04 -9.21 -9.97
N ALA A 67 8.63 -9.08 -8.71
CA ALA A 67 8.15 -10.21 -7.90
C ALA A 67 6.91 -10.86 -8.51
N VAL A 68 5.96 -10.06 -9.02
CA VAL A 68 4.75 -10.56 -9.69
C VAL A 68 5.10 -11.15 -11.07
N ALA A 69 5.99 -10.52 -11.83
CA ALA A 69 6.44 -11.02 -13.12
C ALA A 69 7.10 -12.41 -12.98
N ALA A 70 7.91 -12.62 -11.94
CA ALA A 70 8.58 -13.88 -11.64
C ALA A 70 7.66 -14.96 -11.07
N ALA A 71 6.48 -14.61 -10.56
CA ALA A 71 5.54 -15.59 -10.03
C ALA A 71 4.99 -16.51 -11.13
N ALA A 72 4.82 -17.80 -10.81
CA ALA A 72 4.23 -18.77 -11.71
C ALA A 72 2.76 -18.39 -12.04
N PRO A 73 2.31 -18.60 -13.30
CA PRO A 73 0.91 -18.33 -13.64
C PRO A 73 -0.04 -19.32 -12.94
N PRO A 74 -1.30 -18.91 -12.68
CA PRO A 74 -2.30 -19.80 -12.12
C PRO A 74 -2.51 -21.04 -12.99
N GLY A 75 -2.69 -22.21 -12.36
CA GLY A 75 -2.92 -23.47 -13.08
C GLY A 75 -1.66 -24.25 -13.49
N SER A 76 -0.48 -23.70 -13.31
CA SER A 76 0.80 -24.42 -13.52
C SER A 76 1.26 -25.25 -12.31
N GLY A 77 0.34 -25.55 -11.37
CA GLY A 77 0.68 -26.17 -10.07
C GLY A 77 1.26 -25.18 -9.05
N GLY A 78 1.27 -23.89 -9.39
CA GLY A 78 1.75 -22.82 -8.52
C GLY A 78 0.73 -22.39 -7.45
N GLU A 79 1.25 -21.69 -6.44
CA GLU A 79 0.45 -21.10 -5.35
C GLU A 79 -0.42 -19.95 -5.87
N ARG A 80 -1.61 -19.77 -5.29
CA ARG A 80 -2.46 -18.61 -5.60
C ARG A 80 -1.78 -17.33 -5.11
N LEU A 81 -1.49 -16.39 -6.00
CA LEU A 81 -0.87 -15.13 -5.66
C LEU A 81 -1.91 -14.12 -5.14
N VAL A 82 -1.71 -13.66 -3.91
CA VAL A 82 -2.53 -12.62 -3.28
C VAL A 82 -1.63 -11.42 -3.00
N LEU A 83 -1.96 -10.26 -3.58
CA LEU A 83 -1.28 -9.00 -3.28
C LEU A 83 -1.97 -8.30 -2.12
N VAL A 84 -1.21 -7.80 -1.17
CA VAL A 84 -1.72 -7.05 -0.01
C VAL A 84 -0.98 -5.72 0.06
N GLY A 85 -1.68 -4.61 -0.12
CA GLY A 85 -1.10 -3.26 -0.09
C GLY A 85 -1.68 -2.42 1.02
N HIS A 86 -0.83 -1.71 1.72
CA HIS A 86 -1.20 -0.79 2.77
C HIS A 86 -1.04 0.66 2.30
N SER A 87 -2.01 1.52 2.60
CA SER A 87 -1.90 2.97 2.38
C SER A 87 -1.51 3.30 0.92
N HIS A 88 -0.46 4.08 0.70
CA HIS A 88 0.08 4.41 -0.64
C HIS A 88 0.47 3.16 -1.46
N GLY A 89 0.81 2.05 -0.82
CA GLY A 89 1.10 0.77 -1.49
C GLY A 89 -0.04 0.24 -2.36
N GLY A 90 -1.27 0.69 -2.13
CA GLY A 90 -2.41 0.37 -2.99
C GLY A 90 -2.26 0.84 -4.43
N LEU A 91 -1.54 1.95 -4.68
CA LEU A 91 -1.23 2.43 -6.03
C LEU A 91 -0.26 1.49 -6.76
N SER A 92 0.75 0.99 -6.05
CA SER A 92 1.67 -0.03 -6.61
C SER A 92 0.92 -1.33 -6.93
N LEU A 93 -0.06 -1.73 -6.07
CA LEU A 93 -0.95 -2.84 -6.40
C LEU A 93 -1.73 -2.57 -7.68
N ALA A 94 -2.34 -1.40 -7.83
CA ALA A 94 -3.12 -1.06 -9.01
C ALA A 94 -2.30 -1.19 -10.31
N LEU A 95 -1.06 -0.69 -10.30
CA LEU A 95 -0.15 -0.83 -11.42
C LEU A 95 0.20 -2.30 -11.71
N ALA A 96 0.44 -3.11 -10.67
CA ALA A 96 0.71 -4.54 -10.82
C ALA A 96 -0.51 -5.32 -11.38
N LEU A 97 -1.73 -4.96 -10.94
CA LEU A 97 -2.97 -5.57 -11.44
C LEU A 97 -3.22 -5.22 -12.91
N GLU A 98 -2.91 -3.99 -13.33
CA GLU A 98 -3.01 -3.60 -14.74
C GLU A 98 -2.03 -4.39 -15.61
N ARG A 99 -0.78 -4.57 -15.14
CA ARG A 99 0.27 -5.26 -15.88
C ARG A 99 0.13 -6.78 -15.91
N PHE A 100 -0.35 -7.37 -14.81
CA PHE A 100 -0.34 -8.82 -14.60
C PHE A 100 -1.68 -9.39 -14.09
N PRO A 101 -2.84 -9.01 -14.66
CA PRO A 101 -4.15 -9.37 -14.11
C PRO A 101 -4.34 -10.88 -13.97
N ARG A 102 -3.79 -11.67 -14.91
CA ARG A 102 -3.90 -13.13 -14.90
C ARG A 102 -3.01 -13.86 -13.92
N LYS A 103 -2.04 -13.18 -13.29
CA LYS A 103 -1.17 -13.78 -12.27
C LYS A 103 -1.71 -13.63 -10.87
N VAL A 104 -2.61 -12.68 -10.64
CA VAL A 104 -3.10 -12.32 -9.31
C VAL A 104 -4.49 -12.90 -9.10
N ALA A 105 -4.66 -13.70 -8.05
CA ALA A 105 -5.93 -14.29 -7.68
C ALA A 105 -6.86 -13.28 -6.97
N ALA A 106 -6.27 -12.41 -6.15
CA ALA A 106 -6.96 -11.32 -5.45
C ALA A 106 -5.96 -10.25 -4.99
N ALA A 107 -6.46 -9.03 -4.83
CA ALA A 107 -5.72 -7.92 -4.22
C ALA A 107 -6.48 -7.38 -3.01
N VAL A 108 -5.77 -7.20 -1.90
CA VAL A 108 -6.31 -6.70 -0.63
C VAL A 108 -5.73 -5.32 -0.36
N PHE A 109 -6.59 -4.33 -0.26
CA PHE A 109 -6.26 -2.92 0.02
C PHE A 109 -6.53 -2.63 1.49
N VAL A 110 -5.47 -2.54 2.30
CA VAL A 110 -5.58 -2.35 3.76
C VAL A 110 -5.45 -0.86 4.07
N ALA A 111 -6.56 -0.19 4.37
CA ALA A 111 -6.63 1.28 4.56
C ALA A 111 -5.84 2.02 3.46
N ALA A 112 -5.95 1.57 2.22
CA ALA A 112 -5.03 1.90 1.14
C ALA A 112 -5.67 2.77 0.07
N ALA A 113 -4.85 3.47 -0.72
CA ALA A 113 -5.30 4.12 -1.92
C ALA A 113 -5.89 3.08 -2.88
N LEU A 114 -7.15 3.28 -3.25
CA LEU A 114 -7.91 2.41 -4.16
C LEU A 114 -8.35 3.24 -5.36
N PRO A 115 -7.53 3.33 -6.43
CA PRO A 115 -7.93 4.03 -7.64
C PRO A 115 -9.03 3.27 -8.38
N CYS A 116 -9.67 3.93 -9.33
CA CYS A 116 -10.76 3.35 -10.12
C CYS A 116 -10.51 3.49 -11.63
N VAL A 117 -11.15 2.63 -12.42
CA VAL A 117 -11.14 2.74 -13.88
C VAL A 117 -11.77 4.06 -14.33
N GLY A 118 -11.18 4.69 -15.33
CA GLY A 118 -11.67 5.95 -15.89
C GLY A 118 -11.29 7.22 -15.13
N LYS A 119 -10.38 7.08 -14.14
CA LYS A 119 -9.73 8.20 -13.47
C LYS A 119 -8.23 7.91 -13.33
N HIS A 120 -7.43 8.97 -13.29
CA HIS A 120 -5.99 8.82 -13.06
C HIS A 120 -5.70 8.25 -11.65
N MET A 121 -4.61 7.50 -11.51
CA MET A 121 -4.29 6.82 -10.23
C MET A 121 -4.08 7.77 -9.07
N GLY A 122 -3.54 8.97 -9.32
CA GLY A 122 -3.26 9.97 -8.31
C GLY A 122 -4.49 10.55 -7.60
N VAL A 123 -5.70 10.38 -8.17
CA VAL A 123 -6.94 10.99 -7.66
C VAL A 123 -7.18 10.73 -6.16
N THR A 124 -6.86 9.53 -5.68
CA THR A 124 -7.07 9.16 -4.27
C THR A 124 -6.09 9.89 -3.35
N THR A 125 -4.85 10.06 -3.78
CA THR A 125 -3.82 10.79 -3.02
C THR A 125 -4.09 12.30 -3.07
N GLU A 126 -4.51 12.84 -4.21
CA GLU A 126 -4.89 14.26 -4.34
C GLU A 126 -6.07 14.60 -3.43
N GLU A 127 -7.10 13.77 -3.41
CA GLU A 127 -8.25 13.97 -2.52
C GLU A 127 -7.86 13.84 -1.04
N PHE A 128 -6.99 12.88 -0.69
CA PHE A 128 -6.43 12.78 0.64
C PHE A 128 -5.70 14.09 1.03
N MET A 129 -4.81 14.59 0.18
CA MET A 129 -4.08 15.84 0.43
C MET A 129 -5.02 17.03 0.53
N ARG A 130 -6.07 17.11 -0.30
CA ARG A 130 -7.08 18.18 -0.24
C ARG A 130 -7.84 18.18 1.10
N ARG A 131 -8.25 17.01 1.59
CA ARG A 131 -8.96 16.88 2.88
C ARG A 131 -8.04 17.20 4.06
N THR A 132 -6.78 16.78 3.99
CA THR A 132 -5.81 16.99 5.06
C THR A 132 -5.31 18.44 5.15
N ALA A 133 -5.19 19.13 4.02
CA ALA A 133 -4.74 20.54 3.98
C ALA A 133 -5.70 21.47 4.74
N SER A 134 -6.99 21.22 4.65
CA SER A 134 -8.02 22.04 5.33
C SER A 134 -8.14 21.79 6.84
N GLY A 135 -7.62 20.64 7.32
CA GLY A 135 -7.82 20.19 8.71
C GLY A 135 -6.56 20.14 9.59
N GLY A 136 -5.39 20.54 9.09
CA GLY A 136 -4.14 20.42 9.86
C GLY A 136 -3.79 18.96 10.23
N LEU A 137 -4.32 17.99 9.49
CA LEU A 137 -4.22 16.57 9.80
C LEU A 137 -2.79 16.05 9.69
N LEU A 138 -1.95 16.67 8.86
CA LEU A 138 -0.54 16.29 8.68
C LEU A 138 0.37 16.75 9.83
N MET A 139 -0.16 17.56 10.75
CA MET A 139 0.52 17.99 12.00
C MET A 139 1.96 18.48 11.75
N ASP A 140 2.94 17.74 12.29
CA ASP A 140 4.37 18.02 12.21
C ASP A 140 5.08 17.30 11.05
N CYS A 141 4.34 16.68 10.12
CA CYS A 141 4.89 16.17 8.88
C CYS A 141 5.48 17.34 8.06
N GLN A 142 6.57 17.06 7.37
CA GLN A 142 7.27 18.05 6.56
C GLN A 142 7.32 17.61 5.10
N THR A 143 7.34 18.60 4.21
CA THR A 143 7.67 18.39 2.81
C THR A 143 9.08 18.90 2.55
N VAL A 144 9.90 18.09 1.89
CA VAL A 144 11.27 18.45 1.52
C VAL A 144 11.46 18.26 0.02
N ALA A 145 12.18 19.20 -0.61
CA ALA A 145 12.50 19.06 -2.03
C ALA A 145 13.48 17.90 -2.24
N ILE A 146 13.24 17.11 -3.27
CA ILE A 146 14.16 16.06 -3.71
C ILE A 146 15.13 16.74 -4.69
N ASN A 147 16.33 17.04 -4.24
CA ASN A 147 17.38 17.62 -5.08
C ASN A 147 18.07 16.50 -5.86
N SER A 148 17.69 16.33 -7.13
CA SER A 148 18.45 15.47 -8.03
C SER A 148 19.68 16.22 -8.54
N SER A 149 20.84 15.56 -8.51
CA SER A 149 22.08 16.09 -9.09
C SER A 149 22.06 16.20 -10.62
N ASN A 150 21.02 15.69 -11.28
CA ASN A 150 20.80 15.76 -12.72
C ASN A 150 19.74 16.82 -13.05
N SER A 151 20.13 17.84 -13.82
CA SER A 151 19.29 18.98 -14.24
C SER A 151 18.04 18.64 -15.07
N ASN A 152 17.85 17.37 -15.45
CA ASN A 152 16.72 16.88 -16.25
C ASN A 152 15.72 16.03 -15.47
N SER A 153 15.85 15.89 -14.15
CA SER A 153 14.89 15.15 -13.34
C SER A 153 13.90 16.11 -12.68
N ASN A 154 12.62 15.75 -12.71
CA ASN A 154 11.58 16.46 -11.99
C ASN A 154 11.99 16.59 -10.52
N ASN A 155 12.16 17.84 -10.05
CA ASN A 155 12.33 18.13 -8.63
C ASN A 155 11.05 17.69 -7.91
N GLY A 156 11.03 16.46 -7.44
CA GLY A 156 9.92 15.90 -6.66
C GLY A 156 9.91 16.45 -5.23
N VAL A 157 8.83 16.19 -4.55
CA VAL A 157 8.67 16.52 -3.13
C VAL A 157 8.54 15.23 -2.33
N ALA A 158 9.34 15.10 -1.28
CA ALA A 158 9.24 14.01 -0.34
C ALA A 158 8.46 14.44 0.91
N ILE A 159 7.70 13.50 1.45
CA ILE A 159 7.07 13.61 2.77
C ILE A 159 8.02 13.00 3.80
N VAL A 160 8.23 13.74 4.89
CA VAL A 160 8.88 13.27 6.11
C VAL A 160 7.80 13.18 7.19
N MET A 161 7.54 11.98 7.70
CA MET A 161 6.54 11.80 8.75
C MET A 161 7.02 12.41 10.06
N GLY A 162 6.17 13.25 10.65
CA GLY A 162 6.43 13.85 11.96
C GLY A 162 6.17 12.86 13.10
N PRO A 163 6.96 12.88 14.18
CA PRO A 163 6.78 11.98 15.32
C PRO A 163 5.42 12.13 16.02
N ARG A 164 4.84 13.33 16.04
CA ARG A 164 3.51 13.57 16.60
C ARG A 164 2.41 13.00 15.69
N PHE A 165 2.52 13.18 14.39
CA PHE A 165 1.60 12.57 13.42
C PHE A 165 1.62 11.05 13.55
N MET A 166 2.80 10.44 13.65
CA MET A 166 2.93 9.00 13.83
C MET A 166 2.23 8.51 15.10
N GLU A 167 2.40 9.22 16.21
CA GLU A 167 1.83 8.86 17.51
C GLU A 167 0.32 9.09 17.59
N GLU A 168 -0.16 10.26 17.11
CA GLU A 168 -1.54 10.70 17.35
C GLU A 168 -2.51 10.28 16.24
N LYS A 169 -1.99 9.94 15.01
CA LYS A 169 -2.82 9.68 13.83
C LYS A 169 -2.58 8.35 13.13
N TYR A 170 -1.36 7.84 13.22
CA TYR A 170 -0.97 6.66 12.43
C TYR A 170 -0.89 5.38 13.27
N TYR A 171 -0.31 5.45 14.48
CA TYR A 171 -0.07 4.33 15.41
C TYR A 171 -0.81 4.46 16.74
N GLN A 172 -1.88 5.26 16.81
CA GLN A 172 -2.55 5.62 18.07
C GLN A 172 -3.24 4.46 18.81
N GLN A 173 -3.46 3.32 18.13
CA GLN A 173 -3.99 2.09 18.71
C GLN A 173 -2.95 0.95 18.69
N SER A 174 -1.78 1.21 18.12
CA SER A 174 -0.70 0.23 18.02
C SER A 174 0.10 0.15 19.31
N PRO A 175 0.75 -0.99 19.61
CA PRO A 175 1.69 -1.11 20.73
C PRO A 175 2.81 -0.08 20.65
N ALA A 176 3.27 0.41 21.82
CA ALA A 176 4.29 1.45 21.90
C ALA A 176 5.64 1.03 21.28
N GLU A 177 5.97 -0.25 21.35
CA GLU A 177 7.16 -0.82 20.70
C GLU A 177 7.10 -0.75 19.18
N ASP A 178 5.92 -0.90 18.56
CA ASP A 178 5.75 -0.76 17.12
C ASP A 178 5.93 0.70 16.69
N LEU A 179 5.38 1.65 17.42
CA LEU A 179 5.60 3.07 17.18
C LEU A 179 7.09 3.43 17.33
N THR A 180 7.76 2.89 18.36
CA THR A 180 9.20 3.10 18.57
C THR A 180 10.00 2.57 17.38
N LEU A 181 9.73 1.34 16.95
CA LEU A 181 10.37 0.74 15.79
C LEU A 181 10.14 1.58 14.52
N ALA A 182 8.90 2.03 14.32
CA ALA A 182 8.56 2.86 13.18
C ALA A 182 9.33 4.20 13.18
N LYS A 183 9.39 4.90 14.32
CA LYS A 183 10.16 6.16 14.46
C LYS A 183 11.65 5.97 14.14
N LEU A 184 12.21 4.76 14.32
CA LEU A 184 13.61 4.46 14.01
C LEU A 184 13.85 4.11 12.54
N LEU A 185 12.83 3.61 11.81
CA LEU A 185 13.00 2.98 10.50
C LEU A 185 12.33 3.73 9.34
N VAL A 186 11.41 4.67 9.59
CA VAL A 186 10.77 5.44 8.50
C VAL A 186 11.80 6.26 7.74
N ARG A 187 11.59 6.34 6.43
CA ARG A 187 12.41 7.12 5.50
C ARG A 187 11.52 8.16 4.79
N PRO A 188 12.08 9.28 4.30
CA PRO A 188 11.33 10.18 3.44
C PRO A 188 10.75 9.43 2.23
N GLY A 189 9.51 9.73 1.84
CA GLY A 189 8.83 9.08 0.72
C GLY A 189 8.29 10.07 -0.30
N ASN A 190 8.43 9.76 -1.60
CA ASN A 190 7.84 10.52 -2.69
C ASN A 190 6.44 9.95 -3.02
N GLN A 191 5.45 10.82 -3.19
CA GLN A 191 4.09 10.43 -3.59
C GLN A 191 3.96 10.33 -5.12
N PHE A 192 4.93 10.81 -5.88
CA PHE A 192 4.96 10.81 -7.36
C PHE A 192 3.73 11.45 -8.02
N LEU A 193 3.09 12.43 -7.38
CA LEU A 193 1.84 13.03 -7.88
C LEU A 193 1.98 13.65 -9.27
N GLU A 194 3.17 14.14 -9.63
CA GLU A 194 3.45 14.75 -10.94
C GLU A 194 3.98 13.74 -11.98
N ASP A 195 4.07 12.45 -11.60
CA ASP A 195 4.49 11.40 -12.51
C ASP A 195 3.42 11.15 -13.60
N PRO A 196 3.82 11.00 -14.88
CA PRO A 196 2.86 10.72 -15.96
C PRO A 196 1.95 9.51 -15.70
N VAL A 197 2.47 8.46 -15.10
CA VAL A 197 1.70 7.25 -14.73
C VAL A 197 0.60 7.59 -13.71
N MET A 198 0.86 8.54 -12.81
CA MET A 198 -0.12 8.97 -11.79
C MET A 198 -1.19 9.91 -12.36
N LYS A 199 -0.95 10.53 -13.53
CA LYS A 199 -1.86 11.47 -14.19
C LYS A 199 -2.62 10.85 -15.39
N ASP A 200 -2.30 9.61 -15.77
CA ASP A 200 -2.92 8.96 -16.91
C ASP A 200 -4.30 8.38 -16.55
N GLU A 201 -5.36 9.00 -17.07
CA GLU A 201 -6.74 8.55 -16.87
C GLU A 201 -7.07 7.25 -17.65
N ALA A 202 -6.29 6.92 -18.68
CA ALA A 202 -6.48 5.73 -19.49
C ALA A 202 -5.68 4.52 -18.98
N LEU A 203 -4.81 4.70 -17.97
CA LEU A 203 -3.91 3.66 -17.51
C LEU A 203 -4.63 2.42 -17.00
N LEU A 204 -5.62 2.61 -16.11
CA LEU A 204 -6.33 1.50 -15.49
C LEU A 204 -7.55 1.09 -16.33
N THR A 205 -7.54 -0.15 -16.82
CA THR A 205 -8.57 -0.67 -17.72
C THR A 205 -9.53 -1.63 -17.00
N ALA A 206 -10.77 -1.69 -17.50
CA ALA A 206 -11.77 -2.64 -17.00
C ALA A 206 -11.36 -4.11 -17.26
N GLY A 207 -10.64 -4.36 -18.36
CA GLY A 207 -10.21 -5.71 -18.78
C GLY A 207 -9.03 -6.26 -17.96
N ASN A 208 -8.21 -5.38 -17.36
CA ASN A 208 -7.06 -5.77 -16.57
C ASN A 208 -7.30 -5.45 -15.08
N TYR A 209 -6.98 -4.23 -14.62
CA TYR A 209 -7.18 -3.82 -13.22
C TYR A 209 -8.61 -4.10 -12.74
N GLY A 210 -9.61 -3.75 -13.55
CA GLY A 210 -11.04 -3.92 -13.24
C GLY A 210 -11.46 -5.39 -13.10
N SER A 211 -10.79 -6.31 -13.76
CA SER A 211 -11.15 -7.74 -13.79
C SER A 211 -10.67 -8.54 -12.57
N VAL A 212 -9.70 -8.02 -11.82
CA VAL A 212 -9.13 -8.72 -10.66
C VAL A 212 -10.01 -8.52 -9.43
N ARG A 213 -10.27 -9.60 -8.67
CA ARG A 213 -10.96 -9.56 -7.38
C ARG A 213 -10.25 -8.59 -6.43
N LYS A 214 -10.96 -7.61 -5.90
CA LYS A 214 -10.46 -6.62 -4.94
C LYS A 214 -11.22 -6.72 -3.63
N VAL A 215 -10.49 -6.67 -2.53
CA VAL A 215 -11.03 -6.59 -1.17
C VAL A 215 -10.43 -5.36 -0.50
N PHE A 216 -11.26 -4.52 0.09
CA PHE A 216 -10.83 -3.37 0.88
C PHE A 216 -11.04 -3.64 2.36
N VAL A 217 -9.99 -3.48 3.16
CA VAL A 217 -10.04 -3.59 4.62
C VAL A 217 -10.11 -2.20 5.21
N VAL A 218 -11.28 -1.87 5.75
CA VAL A 218 -11.55 -0.58 6.41
C VAL A 218 -11.03 -0.62 7.85
N ALA A 219 -10.11 0.27 8.17
CA ALA A 219 -9.60 0.50 9.52
C ALA A 219 -10.53 1.50 10.25
N LYS A 220 -11.32 1.02 11.19
CA LYS A 220 -12.42 1.80 11.80
C LYS A 220 -11.96 2.91 12.75
N ALA A 221 -10.74 2.84 13.27
CA ALA A 221 -10.17 3.86 14.16
C ALA A 221 -8.99 4.60 13.51
N ASP A 222 -8.89 4.59 12.17
CA ASP A 222 -7.84 5.25 11.43
C ASP A 222 -7.91 6.78 11.59
N GLY A 223 -6.88 7.35 12.21
CA GLY A 223 -6.76 8.80 12.44
C GLY A 223 -6.09 9.55 11.28
N SER A 224 -5.49 8.83 10.34
CA SER A 224 -4.81 9.38 9.15
C SER A 224 -5.75 9.39 7.94
N SER A 225 -6.15 8.21 7.47
CA SER A 225 -7.16 8.06 6.40
C SER A 225 -8.49 7.71 7.04
N THR A 226 -9.30 8.71 7.35
CA THR A 226 -10.56 8.53 8.09
C THR A 226 -11.47 7.49 7.42
N GLU A 227 -12.35 6.83 8.20
CA GLU A 227 -13.33 5.89 7.66
C GLU A 227 -14.12 6.49 6.49
N GLU A 228 -14.50 7.77 6.58
CA GLU A 228 -15.18 8.49 5.51
C GLU A 228 -14.35 8.52 4.21
N MET A 229 -13.05 8.79 4.31
CA MET A 229 -12.15 8.79 3.16
C MET A 229 -12.00 7.39 2.57
N GLN A 230 -11.88 6.37 3.41
CA GLN A 230 -11.77 4.98 2.97
C GLN A 230 -13.03 4.54 2.24
N ARG A 231 -14.22 4.85 2.76
CA ARG A 231 -15.50 4.52 2.10
C ARG A 231 -15.68 5.28 0.80
N TRP A 232 -15.29 6.54 0.73
CA TRP A 232 -15.31 7.30 -0.53
C TRP A 232 -14.47 6.60 -1.64
N MET A 233 -13.30 6.05 -1.31
CA MET A 233 -12.50 5.28 -2.28
C MET A 233 -13.20 3.99 -2.70
N VAL A 234 -13.86 3.29 -1.78
CA VAL A 234 -14.64 2.08 -2.09
C VAL A 234 -15.81 2.41 -3.01
N ASP A 235 -16.55 3.47 -2.74
CA ASP A 235 -17.69 3.92 -3.55
C ASP A 235 -17.28 4.27 -4.99
N MET A 236 -16.07 4.79 -5.19
CA MET A 236 -15.51 5.05 -6.51
C MET A 236 -15.08 3.79 -7.26
N SER A 237 -14.87 2.66 -6.59
CA SER A 237 -14.41 1.41 -7.18
C SER A 237 -15.46 0.29 -7.02
N PRO A 238 -16.56 0.34 -7.79
CA PRO A 238 -17.66 -0.62 -7.65
C PRO A 238 -17.18 -2.05 -7.89
N GLY A 239 -17.78 -3.01 -7.16
CA GLY A 239 -17.39 -4.42 -7.18
C GLY A 239 -16.23 -4.77 -6.23
N THR A 240 -15.70 -3.81 -5.49
CA THR A 240 -14.75 -4.08 -4.41
C THR A 240 -15.50 -4.63 -3.20
N GLU A 241 -15.06 -5.81 -2.70
CA GLU A 241 -15.55 -6.38 -1.45
C GLU A 241 -15.02 -5.58 -0.26
N VAL A 242 -15.79 -5.50 0.83
CA VAL A 242 -15.40 -4.72 2.01
C VAL A 242 -15.35 -5.63 3.24
N GLU A 243 -14.24 -5.57 3.94
CA GLU A 243 -14.03 -6.12 5.29
C GLU A 243 -13.76 -4.96 6.25
N GLU A 244 -14.17 -5.08 7.50
CA GLU A 244 -14.00 -4.03 8.50
C GLU A 244 -13.25 -4.55 9.73
N ILE A 245 -12.30 -3.78 10.24
CA ILE A 245 -11.59 -4.11 11.47
C ILE A 245 -11.82 -3.02 12.51
N ALA A 246 -12.61 -3.34 13.53
CA ALA A 246 -12.91 -2.44 14.63
C ALA A 246 -11.65 -2.15 15.46
N GLY A 247 -11.45 -0.89 15.84
CA GLY A 247 -10.33 -0.45 16.66
C GLY A 247 -8.96 -0.51 15.98
N ALA A 248 -8.92 -0.76 14.66
CA ALA A 248 -7.69 -0.67 13.88
C ALA A 248 -7.35 0.81 13.60
N ASP A 249 -6.13 1.22 13.89
CA ASP A 249 -5.54 2.48 13.42
C ASP A 249 -5.04 2.36 11.98
N HIS A 250 -4.33 3.40 11.49
CA HIS A 250 -3.80 3.35 10.13
C HIS A 250 -2.80 2.19 9.94
N ALA A 251 -1.99 1.88 10.95
CA ALA A 251 -1.06 0.76 10.96
C ALA A 251 -1.75 -0.57 11.36
N VAL A 252 -2.77 -0.98 10.60
CA VAL A 252 -3.60 -2.17 10.86
C VAL A 252 -2.78 -3.41 11.16
N MET A 253 -1.65 -3.61 10.44
CA MET A 253 -0.75 -4.75 10.61
C MET A 253 -0.03 -4.76 11.96
N ASN A 254 -0.06 -3.66 12.69
CA ASN A 254 0.54 -3.51 14.03
C ASN A 254 -0.53 -3.50 15.12
N SER A 255 -1.62 -2.74 14.93
CA SER A 255 -2.70 -2.62 15.92
C SER A 255 -3.62 -3.84 15.97
N LYS A 256 -3.88 -4.48 14.83
CA LYS A 256 -4.82 -5.61 14.68
C LYS A 256 -4.26 -6.73 13.78
N PRO A 257 -3.05 -7.25 14.07
CA PRO A 257 -2.39 -8.24 13.21
C PRO A 257 -3.16 -9.55 13.08
N THR A 258 -3.81 -10.03 14.15
CA THR A 258 -4.57 -11.29 14.14
C THR A 258 -5.82 -11.14 13.30
N GLU A 259 -6.61 -10.10 13.54
CA GLU A 259 -7.84 -9.81 12.81
C GLU A 259 -7.56 -9.60 11.31
N LEU A 260 -6.46 -8.92 10.98
CA LEU A 260 -6.04 -8.78 9.59
C LEU A 260 -5.64 -10.13 8.97
N CYS A 261 -4.92 -10.98 9.70
CA CYS A 261 -4.60 -12.32 9.23
C CYS A 261 -5.86 -13.16 9.00
N ASP A 262 -6.84 -13.08 9.89
CA ASP A 262 -8.12 -13.80 9.74
C ASP A 262 -8.84 -13.37 8.45
N VAL A 263 -8.82 -12.07 8.10
CA VAL A 263 -9.32 -11.59 6.80
C VAL A 263 -8.52 -12.21 5.66
N LEU A 264 -7.20 -12.12 5.68
CA LEU A 264 -6.32 -12.61 4.61
C LEU A 264 -6.44 -14.13 4.38
N LEU A 265 -6.65 -14.89 5.42
CA LEU A 265 -6.80 -16.35 5.33
C LEU A 265 -8.10 -16.75 4.63
N ARG A 266 -9.17 -15.92 4.68
CA ARG A 266 -10.44 -16.15 3.99
C ARG A 266 -10.42 -15.78 2.50
N ILE A 267 -9.41 -15.03 2.02
CA ILE A 267 -9.26 -14.64 0.60
C ILE A 267 -8.93 -15.89 -0.24
#